data_b7f8e81c4874398d0778a08a64aa6388
#
_entry.id   b7f8e81c4874398d0778a08a64aa6388
#
_cell.length_a   1.000
_cell.length_b   1.000
_cell.length_c   1.000
_cell.angle_alpha   90.00
_cell.angle_beta   90.00
_cell.angle_gamma   90.00
#
_symmetry.space_group_name_H-M   'P 1'
#
loop_
_entity.id
_entity.type
_entity.pdbx_description
1 polymer ?
#
loop_
_entity_poly.entity_id
_entity_poly.type
_entity_poly.pdbx_seq_one_letter_code
_entity_poly.pdbx_strand_id
1 'polypeptide(L)'
;MTPTSEPQDMNPSEDDAAVLDSYKRAAIIGGGVIGVSWAGLFLARGIDVVINDPRTDIEDLVRAGLAEITPTLAALGLPAENLTDRLTFEADLATAVADADVIQENGPERLELKQQIWQTVEQAAPAHALLATSTSTIPATAIATAMRQPERLIVGHPFNPPHLVPLVEVVPGESTSEATVRQAKAFYTALGKRPQVLRKEIPGFVANRLQSALFRECVFLVAQGVVTEQELDDIVTSSIGMRWAVAGPFRTFHLGGGPGGLPHFLEHLGRTMEASMWPALGNPSFDDATVALLTDQAREAFGTGTVDELATARDRAQIALMHALNETPQPSSAHHP
;
A
#
# COMPACT_ATOMS: atom_id res chain seq x y z
N MET A 1 25.78 7.84 -25.50
CA MET A 1 25.99 7.41 -24.10
C MET A 1 24.63 7.44 -23.46
N THR A 2 23.96 6.32 -23.33
CA THR A 2 22.66 6.16 -22.67
C THR A 2 22.92 6.09 -21.17
N PRO A 3 22.22 6.87 -20.33
CA PRO A 3 22.33 6.70 -18.90
C PRO A 3 21.73 5.34 -18.53
N THR A 4 22.56 4.47 -18.00
CA THR A 4 22.16 3.24 -17.31
C THR A 4 21.38 3.68 -16.09
N SER A 5 20.08 3.32 -16.02
CA SER A 5 19.33 3.42 -14.77
C SER A 5 19.98 2.45 -13.79
N GLU A 6 20.65 2.99 -12.80
CA GLU A 6 21.18 2.23 -11.67
C GLU A 6 20.05 1.45 -10.98
N PRO A 7 20.35 0.27 -10.40
CA PRO A 7 19.40 -0.45 -9.57
C PRO A 7 18.94 0.53 -8.48
N GLN A 8 17.63 0.68 -8.30
CA GLN A 8 17.09 1.45 -7.18
C GLN A 8 17.40 0.68 -5.90
N ASP A 9 18.56 0.96 -5.32
CA ASP A 9 18.88 0.61 -3.96
C ASP A 9 17.79 1.20 -3.05
N MET A 10 17.40 0.50 -2.00
CA MET A 10 16.46 1.05 -0.99
C MET A 10 17.07 2.26 -0.25
N ASN A 11 18.34 2.54 -0.47
CA ASN A 11 18.99 3.76 -0.01
C ASN A 11 18.49 4.97 -0.84
N PRO A 12 18.07 6.06 -0.18
CA PRO A 12 17.61 7.25 -0.86
C PRO A 12 18.75 7.84 -1.73
N SER A 13 18.40 8.30 -2.93
CA SER A 13 19.29 9.13 -3.72
C SER A 13 19.65 10.42 -2.95
N GLU A 14 20.65 11.19 -3.39
CA GLU A 14 20.96 12.49 -2.78
C GLU A 14 19.74 13.43 -2.80
N ASP A 15 18.96 13.41 -3.88
CA ASP A 15 17.72 14.19 -3.99
C ASP A 15 16.64 13.69 -3.00
N ASP A 16 16.49 12.39 -2.82
CA ASP A 16 15.54 11.81 -1.85
C ASP A 16 15.97 12.11 -0.41
N ALA A 17 17.27 12.07 -0.12
CA ALA A 17 17.80 12.44 1.19
C ALA A 17 17.51 13.92 1.50
N ALA A 18 17.66 14.81 0.52
CA ALA A 18 17.32 16.24 0.68
C ALA A 18 15.81 16.44 0.91
N VAL A 19 14.94 15.65 0.27
CA VAL A 19 13.49 15.66 0.55
C VAL A 19 13.22 15.21 1.98
N LEU A 20 13.79 14.08 2.43
CA LEU A 20 13.58 13.57 3.80
C LEU A 20 14.09 14.54 4.86
N ASP A 21 15.16 15.27 4.56
CA ASP A 21 15.70 16.30 5.46
C ASP A 21 14.70 17.41 5.81
N SER A 22 13.69 17.63 4.99
CA SER A 22 12.60 18.57 5.28
C SER A 22 11.49 17.99 6.16
N TYR A 23 11.53 16.68 6.47
CA TYR A 23 10.56 15.99 7.32
C TYR A 23 11.24 15.46 8.59
N LYS A 24 11.21 16.24 9.66
CA LYS A 24 11.85 15.86 10.94
C LYS A 24 10.91 15.14 11.86
N ARG A 25 9.62 15.45 11.79
CA ARG A 25 8.60 14.91 12.68
C ARG A 25 7.35 14.46 11.94
N ALA A 26 6.92 13.24 12.23
CA ALA A 26 5.66 12.66 11.75
C ALA A 26 4.67 12.45 12.88
N ALA A 27 3.42 12.80 12.66
CA ALA A 27 2.30 12.40 13.51
C ALA A 27 1.55 11.23 12.87
N ILE A 28 1.44 10.13 13.58
CA ILE A 28 0.67 8.94 13.22
C ILE A 28 -0.62 8.95 14.04
N ILE A 29 -1.75 9.14 13.37
CA ILE A 29 -3.07 9.10 14.00
C ILE A 29 -3.62 7.69 13.82
N GLY A 30 -3.80 6.97 14.95
CA GLY A 30 -4.16 5.56 14.97
C GLY A 30 -2.94 4.63 14.95
N GLY A 31 -2.66 4.00 16.10
CA GLY A 31 -1.54 3.07 16.33
C GLY A 31 -1.91 1.60 16.11
N GLY A 32 -2.81 1.30 15.17
CA GLY A 32 -3.09 -0.08 14.72
C GLY A 32 -1.99 -0.62 13.79
N VAL A 33 -2.22 -1.80 13.22
CA VAL A 33 -1.25 -2.50 12.34
C VAL A 33 -0.66 -1.58 11.25
N ILE A 34 -1.49 -0.81 10.57
CA ILE A 34 -1.03 0.12 9.52
C ILE A 34 -0.22 1.28 10.12
N GLY A 35 -0.69 1.86 11.24
CA GLY A 35 0.00 2.95 11.92
C GLY A 35 1.37 2.54 12.47
N VAL A 36 1.48 1.37 13.11
CA VAL A 36 2.75 0.79 13.57
C VAL A 36 3.72 0.59 12.41
N SER A 37 3.22 0.06 11.29
CA SER A 37 4.02 -0.18 10.10
C SER A 37 4.56 1.12 9.49
N TRP A 38 3.74 2.18 9.39
CA TRP A 38 4.21 3.51 9.00
C TRP A 38 5.20 4.09 9.99
N ALA A 39 4.92 3.99 11.31
CA ALA A 39 5.81 4.47 12.35
C ALA A 39 7.19 3.81 12.24
N GLY A 40 7.26 2.49 12.07
CA GLY A 40 8.51 1.77 11.89
C GLY A 40 9.31 2.24 10.67
N LEU A 41 8.64 2.44 9.53
CA LEU A 41 9.28 2.94 8.33
C LEU A 41 9.80 4.39 8.52
N PHE A 42 9.02 5.28 9.12
CA PHE A 42 9.43 6.67 9.36
C PHE A 42 10.62 6.74 10.33
N LEU A 43 10.56 6.00 11.44
CA LEU A 43 11.68 5.92 12.39
C LEU A 43 12.95 5.37 11.74
N ALA A 44 12.84 4.33 10.91
CA ALA A 44 13.95 3.75 10.17
C ALA A 44 14.54 4.72 9.12
N ARG A 45 13.76 5.69 8.67
CA ARG A 45 14.19 6.79 7.77
C ARG A 45 14.68 8.04 8.51
N GLY A 46 14.78 8.00 9.82
CA GLY A 46 15.32 9.11 10.61
C GLY A 46 14.31 10.15 11.01
N ILE A 47 13.02 9.93 10.79
CA ILE A 47 11.94 10.85 11.16
C ILE A 47 11.46 10.52 12.57
N ASP A 48 11.37 11.51 13.46
CA ASP A 48 10.78 11.35 14.79
C ASP A 48 9.27 11.12 14.67
N VAL A 49 8.73 10.21 15.48
CA VAL A 49 7.33 9.84 15.40
C VAL A 49 6.60 10.14 16.69
N VAL A 50 5.44 10.80 16.58
CA VAL A 50 4.44 10.88 17.65
C VAL A 50 3.23 10.04 17.24
N ILE A 51 2.78 9.16 18.14
CA ILE A 51 1.54 8.39 18.00
C ILE A 51 0.42 9.07 18.76
N ASN A 52 -0.70 9.31 18.08
CA ASN A 52 -1.96 9.71 18.69
C ASN A 52 -2.99 8.58 18.52
N ASP A 53 -3.48 8.06 19.61
CA ASP A 53 -4.52 7.01 19.64
C ASP A 53 -5.27 7.10 20.98
N PRO A 54 -6.60 6.94 21.00
CA PRO A 54 -7.39 7.08 22.24
C PRO A 54 -7.24 5.90 23.22
N ARG A 55 -6.60 4.81 22.83
CA ARG A 55 -6.42 3.63 23.69
C ARG A 55 -5.37 3.88 24.77
N THR A 56 -5.65 3.41 25.98
CA THR A 56 -4.73 3.55 27.12
C THR A 56 -3.54 2.60 27.10
N ASP A 57 -3.63 1.50 26.36
CA ASP A 57 -2.59 0.46 26.18
C ASP A 57 -1.79 0.66 24.87
N ILE A 58 -1.98 1.78 24.19
CA ILE A 58 -1.41 2.01 22.86
C ILE A 58 0.12 1.96 22.86
N GLU A 59 0.76 2.44 23.91
CA GLU A 59 2.22 2.44 24.00
C GLU A 59 2.77 1.00 23.95
N ASP A 60 2.21 0.10 24.76
CA ASP A 60 2.64 -1.30 24.80
C ASP A 60 2.39 -1.99 23.46
N LEU A 61 1.22 -1.75 22.84
CA LEU A 61 0.86 -2.34 21.55
C LEU A 61 1.79 -1.86 20.42
N VAL A 62 2.09 -0.57 20.37
CA VAL A 62 2.97 -0.01 19.34
C VAL A 62 4.41 -0.49 19.52
N ARG A 63 4.92 -0.52 20.76
CA ARG A 63 6.27 -1.03 21.03
C ARG A 63 6.42 -2.51 20.68
N ALA A 64 5.42 -3.34 21.01
CA ALA A 64 5.38 -4.74 20.63
C ALA A 64 5.36 -4.90 19.09
N GLY A 65 4.48 -4.20 18.41
CA GLY A 65 4.41 -4.27 16.95
C GLY A 65 5.66 -3.74 16.23
N LEU A 66 6.33 -2.72 16.77
CA LEU A 66 7.63 -2.28 16.26
C LEU A 66 8.70 -3.37 16.43
N ALA A 67 8.72 -4.06 17.57
CA ALA A 67 9.65 -5.17 17.79
C ALA A 67 9.43 -6.32 16.79
N GLU A 68 8.17 -6.61 16.43
CA GLU A 68 7.82 -7.63 15.44
C GLU A 68 8.31 -7.28 14.03
N ILE A 69 8.22 -6.01 13.60
CA ILE A 69 8.61 -5.60 12.25
C ILE A 69 10.09 -5.22 12.12
N THR A 70 10.80 -5.02 13.22
CA THR A 70 12.24 -4.66 13.23
C THR A 70 13.11 -5.61 12.40
N PRO A 71 12.96 -6.95 12.47
CA PRO A 71 13.73 -7.85 11.62
C PRO A 71 13.46 -7.66 10.11
N THR A 72 12.24 -7.34 9.74
CA THR A 72 11.87 -7.05 8.34
C THR A 72 12.50 -5.76 7.85
N LEU A 73 12.50 -4.69 8.68
CA LEU A 73 13.19 -3.44 8.36
C LEU A 73 14.70 -3.64 8.17
N ALA A 74 15.33 -4.41 9.07
CA ALA A 74 16.75 -4.75 8.95
C ALA A 74 17.06 -5.55 7.67
N ALA A 75 16.20 -6.51 7.32
CA ALA A 75 16.34 -7.31 6.11
C ALA A 75 16.16 -6.48 4.81
N LEU A 76 15.44 -5.36 4.90
CA LEU A 76 15.32 -4.36 3.83
C LEU A 76 16.54 -3.42 3.75
N GLY A 77 17.55 -3.60 4.60
CA GLY A 77 18.73 -2.73 4.67
C GLY A 77 18.48 -1.39 5.35
N LEU A 78 17.37 -1.24 6.08
CA LEU A 78 17.06 -0.02 6.81
C LEU A 78 17.67 -0.02 8.21
N PRO A 79 18.10 1.15 8.76
CA PRO A 79 18.46 1.28 10.17
C PRO A 79 17.29 0.82 11.06
N ALA A 80 17.51 -0.21 11.85
CA ALA A 80 16.46 -0.84 12.66
C ALA A 80 16.82 -0.90 14.18
N GLU A 81 17.95 -0.30 14.57
CA GLU A 81 18.36 -0.23 15.97
C GLU A 81 17.78 1.01 16.65
N ASN A 82 17.37 0.84 17.92
CA ASN A 82 16.91 1.94 18.78
C ASN A 82 15.77 2.78 18.19
N LEU A 83 14.90 2.21 17.37
CA LEU A 83 13.78 2.91 16.74
C LEU A 83 12.91 3.65 17.76
N THR A 84 12.72 3.05 18.94
CA THR A 84 11.86 3.61 20.00
C THR A 84 12.43 4.84 20.71
N ASP A 85 13.72 5.19 20.50
CA ASP A 85 14.32 6.39 21.11
C ASP A 85 13.74 7.69 20.54
N ARG A 86 13.17 7.62 19.33
CA ARG A 86 12.53 8.72 18.60
C ARG A 86 11.03 8.57 18.50
N LEU A 87 10.44 7.73 19.35
CA LEU A 87 9.00 7.47 19.41
C LEU A 87 8.41 8.13 20.66
N THR A 88 7.37 8.91 20.46
CA THR A 88 6.61 9.54 21.55
C THR A 88 5.12 9.27 21.38
N PHE A 89 4.35 9.50 22.44
CA PHE A 89 2.90 9.32 22.48
C PHE A 89 2.25 10.59 23.01
N GLU A 90 1.18 11.01 22.34
CA GLU A 90 0.42 12.19 22.73
C GLU A 90 -1.09 11.93 22.54
N ALA A 91 -1.84 12.03 23.63
CA ALA A 91 -3.27 11.74 23.64
C ALA A 91 -4.11 12.89 23.06
N ASP A 92 -3.66 14.13 23.23
CA ASP A 92 -4.32 15.28 22.62
C ASP A 92 -3.92 15.41 21.14
N LEU A 93 -4.90 15.30 20.25
CA LEU A 93 -4.67 15.31 18.82
C LEU A 93 -4.06 16.64 18.34
N ALA A 94 -4.53 17.77 18.85
CA ALA A 94 -4.02 19.06 18.42
C ALA A 94 -2.55 19.24 18.81
N THR A 95 -2.18 18.79 20.00
CA THR A 95 -0.79 18.78 20.48
C THR A 95 0.08 17.83 19.66
N ALA A 96 -0.43 16.63 19.34
CA ALA A 96 0.31 15.63 18.58
C ALA A 96 0.73 16.12 17.18
N VAL A 97 -0.11 16.94 16.52
CA VAL A 97 0.14 17.41 15.16
C VAL A 97 0.77 18.80 15.06
N ALA A 98 0.92 19.51 16.18
CA ALA A 98 1.31 20.93 16.20
C ALA A 98 2.68 21.22 15.55
N ASP A 99 3.62 20.28 15.65
CA ASP A 99 4.98 20.40 15.12
C ASP A 99 5.30 19.34 14.06
N ALA A 100 4.28 18.69 13.50
CA ALA A 100 4.49 17.61 12.54
C ALA A 100 4.67 18.16 11.11
N ASP A 101 5.69 17.65 10.39
CA ASP A 101 5.92 17.94 8.97
C ASP A 101 5.06 17.03 8.06
N VAL A 102 4.66 15.87 8.59
CA VAL A 102 3.72 14.94 7.93
C VAL A 102 2.77 14.33 8.95
N ILE A 103 1.50 14.28 8.58
CA ILE A 103 0.46 13.62 9.35
C ILE A 103 -0.10 12.47 8.52
N GLN A 104 0.04 11.22 9.03
CA GLN A 104 -0.50 10.02 8.41
C GLN A 104 -1.63 9.46 9.27
N GLU A 105 -2.86 9.61 8.81
CA GLU A 105 -4.05 9.16 9.53
C GLU A 105 -4.40 7.71 9.14
N ASN A 106 -4.54 6.85 10.15
CA ASN A 106 -4.81 5.41 10.04
C ASN A 106 -5.96 4.98 10.96
N GLY A 107 -6.85 5.90 11.27
CA GLY A 107 -8.01 5.64 12.12
C GLY A 107 -9.08 4.78 11.45
N PRO A 108 -10.12 4.39 12.20
CA PRO A 108 -11.21 3.57 11.68
C PRO A 108 -11.87 4.15 10.43
N GLU A 109 -12.35 3.26 9.54
CA GLU A 109 -12.94 3.62 8.25
C GLU A 109 -14.39 4.13 8.44
N ARG A 110 -14.51 5.31 9.07
CA ARG A 110 -15.77 5.98 9.40
C ARG A 110 -15.67 7.46 8.99
N LEU A 111 -16.52 7.88 8.05
CA LEU A 111 -16.46 9.21 7.44
C LEU A 111 -16.52 10.33 8.49
N GLU A 112 -17.50 10.28 9.38
CA GLU A 112 -17.72 11.34 10.39
C GLU A 112 -16.52 11.47 11.34
N LEU A 113 -15.91 10.33 11.71
CA LEU A 113 -14.72 10.33 12.55
C LEU A 113 -13.52 10.95 11.82
N LYS A 114 -13.30 10.58 10.57
CA LYS A 114 -12.22 11.15 9.77
C LYS A 114 -12.43 12.65 9.56
N GLN A 115 -13.65 13.09 9.31
CA GLN A 115 -13.98 14.50 9.20
C GLN A 115 -13.66 15.29 10.50
N GLN A 116 -14.00 14.75 11.66
CA GLN A 116 -13.67 15.36 12.96
C GLN A 116 -12.15 15.43 13.19
N ILE A 117 -11.43 14.35 12.89
CA ILE A 117 -9.97 14.33 12.97
C ILE A 117 -9.38 15.44 12.10
N TRP A 118 -9.75 15.50 10.82
CA TRP A 118 -9.17 16.45 9.88
C TRP A 118 -9.55 17.90 10.15
N GLN A 119 -10.72 18.17 10.74
CA GLN A 119 -11.07 19.51 11.26
C GLN A 119 -10.13 19.97 12.39
N THR A 120 -9.73 19.05 13.27
CA THR A 120 -8.77 19.36 14.35
C THR A 120 -7.37 19.52 13.78
N VAL A 121 -6.95 18.59 12.90
CA VAL A 121 -5.61 18.60 12.30
C VAL A 121 -5.36 19.87 11.51
N GLU A 122 -6.28 20.31 10.64
CA GLU A 122 -6.05 21.52 9.82
C GLU A 122 -5.89 22.81 10.63
N GLN A 123 -6.44 22.84 11.86
CA GLN A 123 -6.34 24.00 12.75
C GLN A 123 -5.02 24.04 13.53
N ALA A 124 -4.45 22.88 13.82
CA ALA A 124 -3.27 22.74 14.68
C ALA A 124 -1.98 22.47 13.90
N ALA A 125 -2.07 21.77 12.80
CA ALA A 125 -0.89 21.38 12.00
C ALA A 125 -0.25 22.58 11.28
N PRO A 126 1.08 22.59 11.12
CA PRO A 126 1.80 23.62 10.36
C PRO A 126 1.28 23.72 8.92
N ALA A 127 1.34 24.91 8.33
CA ALA A 127 0.85 25.15 6.98
C ALA A 127 1.62 24.35 5.89
N HIS A 128 2.87 23.99 6.16
CA HIS A 128 3.73 23.21 5.24
C HIS A 128 3.50 21.70 5.37
N ALA A 129 2.83 21.25 6.44
CA ALA A 129 2.68 19.83 6.73
C ALA A 129 1.90 19.10 5.63
N LEU A 130 2.40 17.92 5.25
CA LEU A 130 1.67 16.99 4.38
C LEU A 130 0.56 16.30 5.18
N LEU A 131 -0.69 16.44 4.72
CA LEU A 131 -1.88 15.86 5.35
C LEU A 131 -2.34 14.63 4.54
N ALA A 132 -2.05 13.42 5.03
CA ALA A 132 -2.33 12.19 4.31
C ALA A 132 -3.19 11.22 5.13
N THR A 133 -4.18 10.60 4.50
CA THR A 133 -5.00 9.53 5.09
C THR A 133 -4.74 8.20 4.41
N SER A 134 -4.66 7.13 5.22
CA SER A 134 -4.53 5.73 4.74
C SER A 134 -5.88 5.08 4.41
N THR A 135 -6.95 5.83 4.30
CA THR A 135 -8.28 5.27 3.96
C THR A 135 -8.18 4.41 2.69
N SER A 136 -8.87 3.28 2.68
CA SER A 136 -8.93 2.37 1.54
C SER A 136 -10.21 2.49 0.71
N THR A 137 -11.25 3.13 1.26
CA THR A 137 -12.58 3.16 0.64
C THR A 137 -13.22 4.55 0.62
N ILE A 138 -12.90 5.43 1.58
CA ILE A 138 -13.53 6.75 1.69
C ILE A 138 -12.76 7.77 0.84
N PRO A 139 -13.40 8.41 -0.15
CA PRO A 139 -12.76 9.42 -0.98
C PRO A 139 -12.23 10.61 -0.17
N ALA A 140 -11.06 11.15 -0.56
CA ALA A 140 -10.54 12.40 0.03
C ALA A 140 -11.55 13.54 -0.11
N THR A 141 -12.25 13.61 -1.24
CA THR A 141 -13.35 14.58 -1.48
C THR A 141 -14.38 14.54 -0.35
N ALA A 142 -14.86 13.35 0.03
CA ALA A 142 -15.87 13.23 1.08
C ALA A 142 -15.34 13.63 2.46
N ILE A 143 -14.10 13.28 2.79
CA ILE A 143 -13.46 13.65 4.05
C ILE A 143 -13.27 15.18 4.10
N ALA A 144 -12.74 15.75 3.03
CA ALA A 144 -12.37 17.16 2.93
C ALA A 144 -13.56 18.13 2.95
N THR A 145 -14.80 17.66 2.77
CA THR A 145 -16.00 18.52 2.89
C THR A 145 -16.13 19.21 4.25
N ALA A 146 -15.51 18.64 5.28
CA ALA A 146 -15.51 19.21 6.64
C ALA A 146 -14.34 20.17 6.90
N MET A 147 -13.38 20.30 5.97
CA MET A 147 -12.19 21.14 6.09
C MET A 147 -12.41 22.54 5.50
N ARG A 148 -11.68 23.52 6.02
CA ARG A 148 -11.59 24.88 5.48
C ARG A 148 -10.55 24.99 4.37
N GLN A 149 -9.54 24.11 4.39
CA GLN A 149 -8.44 24.03 3.43
C GLN A 149 -8.41 22.63 2.79
N PRO A 150 -9.49 22.25 2.05
CA PRO A 150 -9.63 20.90 1.48
C PRO A 150 -8.50 20.56 0.46
N GLU A 151 -7.84 21.59 -0.09
CA GLU A 151 -6.73 21.44 -1.04
C GLU A 151 -5.47 20.81 -0.44
N ARG A 152 -5.37 20.73 0.90
CA ARG A 152 -4.23 20.16 1.63
C ARG A 152 -4.35 18.66 1.86
N LEU A 153 -5.57 18.09 1.79
CA LEU A 153 -5.78 16.67 2.08
C LEU A 153 -5.53 15.78 0.85
N ILE A 154 -4.85 14.67 1.08
CA ILE A 154 -4.64 13.64 0.06
C ILE A 154 -4.79 12.24 0.66
N VAL A 155 -5.23 11.29 -0.14
CA VAL A 155 -5.10 9.87 0.23
C VAL A 155 -3.70 9.39 -0.12
N GLY A 156 -2.99 8.85 0.87
CA GLY A 156 -1.75 8.09 0.72
C GLY A 156 -2.01 6.64 1.13
N HIS A 157 -2.68 5.89 0.26
CA HIS A 157 -3.16 4.54 0.54
C HIS A 157 -2.04 3.51 0.42
N PRO A 158 -1.59 2.90 1.52
CA PRO A 158 -0.57 1.84 1.49
C PRO A 158 -1.21 0.48 1.20
N PHE A 159 -0.35 -0.48 0.84
CA PHE A 159 -0.68 -1.90 0.96
C PHE A 159 -0.05 -2.49 2.22
N ASN A 160 -0.78 -3.40 2.87
CA ASN A 160 -0.35 -4.03 4.12
C ASN A 160 0.69 -5.14 3.84
N PRO A 161 1.84 -5.12 4.51
CA PRO A 161 2.28 -4.13 5.49
C PRO A 161 3.02 -2.93 4.83
N PRO A 162 2.68 -1.67 5.22
CA PRO A 162 3.29 -0.47 4.64
C PRO A 162 4.82 -0.40 4.67
N HIS A 163 5.49 -0.93 5.68
CA HIS A 163 6.95 -0.94 5.76
C HIS A 163 7.61 -1.85 4.72
N LEU A 164 6.88 -2.82 4.17
CA LEU A 164 7.39 -3.81 3.21
C LEU A 164 6.88 -3.56 1.79
N VAL A 165 5.54 -3.54 1.58
CA VAL A 165 4.97 -3.42 0.23
C VAL A 165 5.25 -2.04 -0.35
N PRO A 166 5.90 -1.93 -1.52
CA PRO A 166 6.38 -0.64 -2.02
C PRO A 166 5.28 0.29 -2.53
N LEU A 167 4.13 -0.20 -2.95
CA LEU A 167 3.06 0.64 -3.50
C LEU A 167 2.48 1.61 -2.47
N VAL A 168 2.31 2.86 -2.88
CA VAL A 168 1.39 3.83 -2.28
C VAL A 168 0.52 4.41 -3.39
N GLU A 169 -0.79 4.27 -3.30
CA GLU A 169 -1.71 4.96 -4.18
C GLU A 169 -1.93 6.38 -3.64
N VAL A 170 -1.47 7.37 -4.39
CA VAL A 170 -1.66 8.79 -4.10
C VAL A 170 -2.92 9.24 -4.82
N VAL A 171 -4.00 9.46 -4.06
CA VAL A 171 -5.32 9.72 -4.64
C VAL A 171 -5.79 11.13 -4.27
N PRO A 172 -5.74 12.08 -5.20
CA PRO A 172 -6.26 13.42 -4.96
C PRO A 172 -7.79 13.40 -4.94
N GLY A 173 -8.39 14.16 -4.01
CA GLY A 173 -9.79 14.55 -4.07
C GLY A 173 -10.02 15.67 -5.07
N GLU A 174 -11.28 16.04 -5.32
CA GLU A 174 -11.66 17.10 -6.26
C GLU A 174 -11.02 18.45 -5.94
N SER A 175 -10.80 18.76 -4.66
CA SER A 175 -10.20 20.01 -4.21
C SER A 175 -8.71 19.93 -3.96
N THR A 176 -8.10 18.75 -3.95
CA THR A 176 -6.67 18.56 -3.64
C THR A 176 -5.80 19.33 -4.63
N SER A 177 -4.87 20.13 -4.13
CA SER A 177 -4.00 20.94 -4.98
C SER A 177 -2.91 20.08 -5.67
N GLU A 178 -2.48 20.51 -6.85
CA GLU A 178 -1.32 19.89 -7.51
C GLU A 178 -0.05 19.97 -6.67
N ALA A 179 0.09 21.00 -5.83
CA ALA A 179 1.22 21.14 -4.91
C ALA A 179 1.20 20.01 -3.87
N THR A 180 0.04 19.72 -3.29
CA THR A 180 -0.16 18.61 -2.35
C THR A 180 0.15 17.26 -3.01
N VAL A 181 -0.28 17.06 -4.26
CA VAL A 181 0.02 15.83 -5.02
C VAL A 181 1.52 15.67 -5.24
N ARG A 182 2.21 16.75 -5.66
CA ARG A 182 3.67 16.72 -5.87
C ARG A 182 4.40 16.47 -4.55
N GLN A 183 4.00 17.12 -3.46
CA GLN A 183 4.57 16.94 -2.13
C GLN A 183 4.43 15.48 -1.67
N ALA A 184 3.23 14.90 -1.75
CA ALA A 184 2.98 13.50 -1.37
C ALA A 184 3.81 12.52 -2.21
N LYS A 185 3.86 12.73 -3.53
CA LYS A 185 4.66 11.89 -4.43
C LYS A 185 6.14 11.95 -4.06
N ALA A 186 6.70 13.14 -3.85
CA ALA A 186 8.11 13.33 -3.47
C ALA A 186 8.40 12.66 -2.12
N PHE A 187 7.56 12.91 -1.10
CA PHE A 187 7.70 12.32 0.23
C PHE A 187 7.72 10.79 0.19
N TYR A 188 6.71 10.16 -0.41
CA TYR A 188 6.66 8.70 -0.48
C TYR A 188 7.79 8.11 -1.32
N THR A 189 8.22 8.78 -2.39
CA THR A 189 9.40 8.34 -3.17
C THR A 189 10.66 8.35 -2.29
N ALA A 190 10.89 9.42 -1.56
CA ALA A 190 12.03 9.55 -0.67
C ALA A 190 12.04 8.54 0.49
N LEU A 191 10.86 8.09 0.93
CA LEU A 191 10.72 6.96 1.86
C LEU A 191 11.12 5.60 1.27
N GLY A 192 11.41 5.52 -0.03
CA GLY A 192 11.67 4.26 -0.75
C GLY A 192 10.40 3.56 -1.25
N LYS A 193 9.25 4.27 -1.24
CA LYS A 193 8.01 3.75 -1.80
C LYS A 193 7.92 3.99 -3.31
N ARG A 194 6.97 3.32 -3.95
CA ARG A 194 6.61 3.51 -5.36
C ARG A 194 5.23 4.17 -5.47
N PRO A 195 5.12 5.49 -5.26
CA PRO A 195 3.83 6.18 -5.30
C PRO A 195 3.28 6.21 -6.73
N GLN A 196 2.01 5.82 -6.86
CA GLN A 196 1.25 5.93 -8.11
C GLN A 196 0.13 6.95 -7.93
N VAL A 197 0.20 8.04 -8.67
CA VAL A 197 -0.83 9.09 -8.63
C VAL A 197 -2.02 8.66 -9.47
N LEU A 198 -3.19 8.53 -8.85
CA LEU A 198 -4.43 8.26 -9.55
C LEU A 198 -4.99 9.58 -10.13
N ARG A 199 -5.57 9.49 -11.32
CA ARG A 199 -6.13 10.66 -12.01
C ARG A 199 -7.49 11.10 -11.47
N LYS A 200 -8.19 10.20 -10.77
CA LYS A 200 -9.48 10.47 -10.12
C LYS A 200 -9.77 9.42 -9.06
N GLU A 201 -10.62 9.78 -8.13
CA GLU A 201 -11.16 8.88 -7.12
C GLU A 201 -12.04 7.79 -7.76
N ILE A 202 -11.95 6.59 -7.21
CA ILE A 202 -12.84 5.48 -7.52
C ILE A 202 -12.94 4.60 -6.26
N PRO A 203 -14.11 4.06 -5.91
CA PRO A 203 -14.25 3.17 -4.75
C PRO A 203 -13.27 1.99 -4.81
N GLY A 204 -12.50 1.78 -3.72
CA GLY A 204 -11.47 0.73 -3.64
C GLY A 204 -10.20 0.99 -4.45
N PHE A 205 -10.05 2.19 -5.00
CA PHE A 205 -8.90 2.61 -5.81
C PHE A 205 -8.55 1.61 -6.92
N VAL A 206 -7.29 1.42 -7.29
CA VAL A 206 -6.93 0.51 -8.40
C VAL A 206 -6.55 -0.87 -7.87
N ALA A 207 -5.62 -0.96 -6.93
CA ALA A 207 -5.05 -2.24 -6.54
C ALA A 207 -6.05 -3.11 -5.75
N ASN A 208 -6.85 -2.52 -4.83
CA ASN A 208 -7.92 -3.24 -4.15
C ASN A 208 -8.99 -3.74 -5.11
N ARG A 209 -9.33 -2.98 -6.15
CA ARG A 209 -10.28 -3.42 -7.19
C ARG A 209 -9.75 -4.63 -7.96
N LEU A 210 -8.47 -4.60 -8.35
CA LEU A 210 -7.84 -5.71 -9.05
C LEU A 210 -7.77 -6.96 -8.16
N GLN A 211 -7.34 -6.80 -6.91
CA GLN A 211 -7.31 -7.88 -5.93
C GLN A 211 -8.70 -8.46 -5.69
N SER A 212 -9.71 -7.62 -5.52
CA SER A 212 -11.10 -8.07 -5.32
C SER A 212 -11.67 -8.78 -6.54
N ALA A 213 -11.36 -8.32 -7.76
CA ALA A 213 -11.81 -8.97 -8.99
C ALA A 213 -11.21 -10.38 -9.13
N LEU A 214 -9.90 -10.51 -8.85
CA LEU A 214 -9.23 -11.80 -8.84
C LEU A 214 -9.81 -12.72 -7.76
N PHE A 215 -9.92 -12.22 -6.52
CA PHE A 215 -10.41 -13.02 -5.39
C PHE A 215 -11.85 -13.49 -5.59
N ARG A 216 -12.71 -12.66 -6.22
CA ARG A 216 -14.07 -13.08 -6.59
C ARG A 216 -14.05 -14.33 -7.47
N GLU A 217 -13.17 -14.38 -8.47
CA GLU A 217 -13.03 -15.56 -9.32
C GLU A 217 -12.42 -16.74 -8.57
N CYS A 218 -11.46 -16.51 -7.68
CA CYS A 218 -10.90 -17.55 -6.82
C CYS A 218 -12.00 -18.24 -5.98
N VAL A 219 -12.83 -17.45 -5.31
CA VAL A 219 -13.96 -17.96 -4.52
C VAL A 219 -14.93 -18.79 -5.39
N PHE A 220 -15.23 -18.31 -6.59
CA PHE A 220 -16.11 -19.05 -7.52
C PHE A 220 -15.51 -20.40 -7.90
N LEU A 221 -14.25 -20.46 -8.30
CA LEU A 221 -13.61 -21.70 -8.73
C LEU A 221 -13.54 -22.74 -7.60
N VAL A 222 -13.23 -22.31 -6.37
CA VAL A 222 -13.23 -23.18 -5.19
C VAL A 222 -14.64 -23.64 -4.85
N ALA A 223 -15.63 -22.74 -4.83
CA ALA A 223 -17.03 -23.08 -4.52
C ALA A 223 -17.66 -24.03 -5.55
N GLN A 224 -17.20 -23.99 -6.82
CA GLN A 224 -17.62 -24.94 -7.85
C GLN A 224 -16.84 -26.27 -7.81
N GLY A 225 -15.89 -26.44 -6.89
CA GLY A 225 -15.06 -27.64 -6.78
C GLY A 225 -14.12 -27.85 -7.96
N VAL A 226 -13.76 -26.79 -8.68
CA VAL A 226 -12.79 -26.87 -9.80
C VAL A 226 -11.37 -27.12 -9.26
N VAL A 227 -11.03 -26.45 -8.16
CA VAL A 227 -9.77 -26.58 -7.43
C VAL A 227 -10.00 -26.37 -5.94
N THR A 228 -9.07 -26.82 -5.11
CA THR A 228 -8.96 -26.42 -3.69
C THR A 228 -8.28 -25.06 -3.55
N GLU A 229 -8.37 -24.45 -2.35
CA GLU A 229 -7.65 -23.18 -2.06
C GLU A 229 -6.14 -23.33 -2.27
N GLN A 230 -5.53 -24.41 -1.79
CA GLN A 230 -4.10 -24.66 -1.95
C GLN A 230 -3.70 -24.80 -3.42
N GLU A 231 -4.46 -25.59 -4.21
CA GLU A 231 -4.20 -25.75 -5.64
C GLU A 231 -4.35 -24.43 -6.39
N LEU A 232 -5.31 -23.60 -6.01
CA LEU A 232 -5.52 -22.27 -6.59
C LEU A 232 -4.35 -21.33 -6.31
N ASP A 233 -3.87 -21.28 -5.06
CA ASP A 233 -2.71 -20.46 -4.68
C ASP A 233 -1.45 -20.94 -5.43
N ASP A 234 -1.24 -22.24 -5.56
CA ASP A 234 -0.13 -22.81 -6.33
C ASP A 234 -0.22 -22.42 -7.82
N ILE A 235 -1.42 -22.44 -8.41
CA ILE A 235 -1.66 -21.99 -9.78
C ILE A 235 -1.33 -20.50 -9.93
N VAL A 236 -1.82 -19.65 -9.04
CA VAL A 236 -1.60 -18.20 -9.12
C VAL A 236 -0.12 -17.86 -8.95
N THR A 237 0.52 -18.39 -7.93
CA THR A 237 1.93 -18.05 -7.61
C THR A 237 2.91 -18.60 -8.63
N SER A 238 2.63 -19.74 -9.25
CA SER A 238 3.49 -20.33 -10.30
C SER A 238 3.19 -19.84 -11.72
N SER A 239 2.17 -19.01 -11.92
CA SER A 239 1.77 -18.53 -13.25
C SER A 239 1.57 -17.03 -13.35
N ILE A 240 0.33 -16.54 -13.18
CA ILE A 240 -0.03 -15.14 -13.39
C ILE A 240 0.64 -14.22 -12.38
N GLY A 241 0.77 -14.63 -11.13
CA GLY A 241 1.44 -13.86 -10.08
C GLY A 241 2.91 -13.62 -10.42
N MET A 242 3.64 -14.67 -10.83
CA MET A 242 5.03 -14.54 -11.26
C MET A 242 5.18 -13.58 -12.45
N ARG A 243 4.30 -13.68 -13.46
CA ARG A 243 4.34 -12.78 -14.62
C ARG A 243 4.06 -11.33 -14.24
N TRP A 244 3.08 -11.10 -13.37
CA TRP A 244 2.68 -9.75 -12.95
C TRP A 244 3.68 -9.10 -11.98
N ALA A 245 4.44 -9.88 -11.23
CA ALA A 245 5.53 -9.36 -10.42
C ALA A 245 6.60 -8.65 -11.26
N VAL A 246 6.86 -9.14 -12.48
CA VAL A 246 7.92 -8.61 -13.36
C VAL A 246 7.41 -7.72 -14.50
N ALA A 247 6.19 -7.87 -14.97
CA ALA A 247 5.72 -7.22 -16.19
C ALA A 247 4.35 -6.54 -16.09
N GLY A 248 3.55 -6.80 -15.08
CA GLY A 248 2.17 -6.33 -15.00
C GLY A 248 1.27 -6.86 -16.14
N PRO A 249 -0.07 -6.70 -16.03
CA PRO A 249 -1.01 -7.32 -16.97
C PRO A 249 -0.91 -6.80 -18.39
N PHE A 250 -0.87 -5.48 -18.61
CA PHE A 250 -0.81 -4.92 -19.97
C PHE A 250 0.48 -5.27 -20.69
N ARG A 251 1.64 -5.19 -20.02
CA ARG A 251 2.92 -5.59 -20.62
C ARG A 251 2.94 -7.08 -20.92
N THR A 252 2.38 -7.91 -20.05
CA THR A 252 2.26 -9.36 -20.28
C THR A 252 1.47 -9.65 -21.55
N PHE A 253 0.34 -9.00 -21.75
CA PHE A 253 -0.46 -9.20 -22.97
C PHE A 253 0.14 -8.53 -24.21
N HIS A 254 0.88 -7.43 -24.06
CA HIS A 254 1.67 -6.86 -25.14
C HIS A 254 2.72 -7.85 -25.65
N LEU A 255 3.45 -8.49 -24.76
CA LEU A 255 4.43 -9.52 -25.11
C LEU A 255 3.75 -10.78 -25.72
N GLY A 256 2.56 -11.13 -25.20
CA GLY A 256 1.76 -12.24 -25.74
C GLY A 256 1.25 -12.00 -27.18
N GLY A 257 1.20 -10.75 -27.64
CA GLY A 257 0.85 -10.40 -29.02
C GLY A 257 2.00 -10.56 -30.03
N GLY A 258 3.19 -11.00 -29.57
CA GLY A 258 4.37 -11.17 -30.42
C GLY A 258 4.78 -9.85 -31.11
N PRO A 259 5.28 -9.89 -32.36
CA PRO A 259 5.72 -8.69 -33.07
C PRO A 259 4.63 -7.60 -33.25
N GLY A 260 3.34 -7.98 -33.23
CA GLY A 260 2.21 -7.05 -33.32
C GLY A 260 1.81 -6.41 -31.98
N GLY A 261 2.36 -6.87 -30.86
CA GLY A 261 2.12 -6.33 -29.52
C GLY A 261 0.66 -6.38 -29.08
N LEU A 262 0.30 -5.45 -28.18
CA LEU A 262 -1.04 -5.37 -27.63
C LEU A 262 -2.15 -5.21 -28.68
N PRO A 263 -2.01 -4.38 -29.76
CA PRO A 263 -3.03 -4.31 -30.80
C PRO A 263 -3.34 -5.69 -31.42
N HIS A 264 -2.33 -6.45 -31.78
CA HIS A 264 -2.51 -7.80 -32.33
C HIS A 264 -3.19 -8.74 -31.32
N PHE A 265 -2.76 -8.70 -30.05
CA PHE A 265 -3.40 -9.48 -28.99
C PHE A 265 -4.89 -9.14 -28.87
N LEU A 266 -5.25 -7.85 -28.83
CA LEU A 266 -6.64 -7.41 -28.68
C LEU A 266 -7.53 -7.83 -29.84
N GLU A 267 -7.04 -7.74 -31.07
CA GLU A 267 -7.81 -8.13 -32.25
C GLU A 267 -8.10 -9.63 -32.31
N HIS A 268 -7.18 -10.47 -31.88
CA HIS A 268 -7.27 -11.93 -32.00
C HIS A 268 -7.77 -12.61 -30.74
N LEU A 269 -7.09 -12.40 -29.61
CA LEU A 269 -7.43 -13.07 -28.35
C LEU A 269 -8.34 -12.21 -27.46
N GLY A 270 -8.19 -10.88 -27.45
CA GLY A 270 -8.98 -9.99 -26.62
C GLY A 270 -10.46 -10.09 -26.92
N ARG A 271 -10.85 -10.08 -28.20
CA ARG A 271 -12.26 -10.25 -28.61
C ARG A 271 -12.82 -11.63 -28.23
N THR A 272 -12.02 -12.65 -28.31
CA THR A 272 -12.42 -14.01 -27.89
C THR A 272 -12.61 -14.06 -26.38
N MET A 273 -11.71 -13.45 -25.60
CA MET A 273 -11.86 -13.34 -24.14
C MET A 273 -13.15 -12.60 -23.76
N GLU A 274 -13.43 -11.47 -24.41
CA GLU A 274 -14.66 -10.69 -24.19
C GLU A 274 -15.92 -11.51 -24.50
N ALA A 275 -15.91 -12.21 -25.63
CA ALA A 275 -17.10 -12.92 -26.12
C ALA A 275 -17.41 -14.22 -25.36
N SER A 276 -16.38 -14.93 -24.86
CA SER A 276 -16.55 -16.26 -24.30
C SER A 276 -16.12 -16.39 -22.83
N MET A 277 -15.03 -15.77 -22.43
CA MET A 277 -14.47 -15.96 -21.10
C MET A 277 -15.07 -15.00 -20.07
N TRP A 278 -15.19 -13.71 -20.38
CA TRP A 278 -15.72 -12.73 -19.44
C TRP A 278 -17.17 -13.02 -19.01
N PRO A 279 -18.09 -13.44 -19.91
CA PRO A 279 -19.43 -13.82 -19.48
C PRO A 279 -19.48 -15.09 -18.61
N ALA A 280 -18.45 -15.93 -18.68
CA ALA A 280 -18.34 -17.16 -17.90
C ALA A 280 -17.66 -16.96 -16.53
N LEU A 281 -17.08 -15.77 -16.26
CA LEU A 281 -16.50 -15.45 -14.95
C LEU A 281 -17.56 -15.49 -13.85
N GLY A 282 -17.15 -15.98 -12.67
CA GLY A 282 -18.05 -16.21 -11.56
C GLY A 282 -18.56 -14.94 -10.87
N ASN A 283 -19.71 -15.10 -10.24
CA ASN A 283 -20.27 -14.11 -9.32
C ASN A 283 -20.75 -14.82 -8.05
N PRO A 284 -19.83 -15.36 -7.22
CA PRO A 284 -20.17 -16.10 -6.01
C PRO A 284 -20.76 -15.18 -4.94
N SER A 285 -21.48 -15.76 -3.98
CA SER A 285 -21.90 -15.10 -2.76
C SER A 285 -21.16 -15.68 -1.56
N PHE A 286 -20.99 -14.88 -0.50
CA PHE A 286 -20.52 -15.35 0.80
C PHE A 286 -21.72 -15.82 1.65
N ASP A 287 -22.49 -16.81 1.14
CA ASP A 287 -23.48 -17.50 1.96
C ASP A 287 -22.80 -18.44 2.97
N ASP A 288 -23.60 -18.95 3.93
CA ASP A 288 -23.05 -19.77 5.02
C ASP A 288 -22.33 -21.02 4.51
N ALA A 289 -22.79 -21.61 3.41
CA ALA A 289 -22.18 -22.81 2.83
C ALA A 289 -20.82 -22.49 2.19
N THR A 290 -20.73 -21.40 1.44
CA THR A 290 -19.48 -20.92 0.85
C THR A 290 -18.47 -20.53 1.94
N VAL A 291 -18.91 -19.80 2.97
CA VAL A 291 -18.04 -19.41 4.09
C VAL A 291 -17.53 -20.64 4.84
N ALA A 292 -18.38 -21.64 5.10
CA ALA A 292 -17.99 -22.87 5.77
C ALA A 292 -16.95 -23.65 4.94
N LEU A 293 -17.21 -23.83 3.63
CA LEU A 293 -16.30 -24.51 2.72
C LEU A 293 -14.90 -23.87 2.72
N LEU A 294 -14.83 -22.54 2.50
CA LEU A 294 -13.56 -21.80 2.48
C LEU A 294 -12.85 -21.88 3.84
N THR A 295 -13.60 -21.75 4.96
CA THR A 295 -13.01 -21.84 6.30
C THR A 295 -12.41 -23.22 6.58
N ASP A 296 -13.07 -24.30 6.15
CA ASP A 296 -12.59 -25.65 6.35
C ASP A 296 -11.35 -25.93 5.50
N GLN A 297 -11.34 -25.52 4.24
CA GLN A 297 -10.17 -25.65 3.37
C GLN A 297 -8.99 -24.79 3.86
N ALA A 298 -9.21 -23.54 4.32
CA ALA A 298 -8.18 -22.72 4.91
C ALA A 298 -7.53 -23.34 6.16
N ARG A 299 -8.32 -24.02 7.00
CA ARG A 299 -7.75 -24.79 8.15
C ARG A 299 -6.87 -25.95 7.69
N GLU A 300 -7.27 -26.65 6.65
CA GLU A 300 -6.50 -27.75 6.08
C GLU A 300 -5.20 -27.25 5.41
N ALA A 301 -5.31 -26.21 4.61
CA ALA A 301 -4.19 -25.68 3.83
C ALA A 301 -3.18 -24.88 4.67
N PHE A 302 -3.67 -24.06 5.62
CA PHE A 302 -2.86 -23.07 6.34
C PHE A 302 -2.81 -23.30 7.86
N GLY A 303 -3.57 -24.26 8.39
CA GLY A 303 -3.72 -24.49 9.84
C GLY A 303 -2.53 -25.14 10.54
N THR A 304 -1.43 -25.44 9.86
CA THR A 304 -0.23 -26.08 10.42
C THR A 304 0.76 -25.10 11.05
N GLY A 305 0.58 -23.79 10.86
CA GLY A 305 1.41 -22.74 11.42
C GLY A 305 0.58 -21.61 12.04
N THR A 306 1.23 -20.75 12.82
CA THR A 306 0.62 -19.52 13.29
C THR A 306 0.57 -18.49 12.15
N VAL A 307 -0.36 -17.52 12.24
CA VAL A 307 -0.43 -16.40 11.28
C VAL A 307 0.90 -15.65 11.22
N ASP A 308 1.60 -15.50 12.33
CA ASP A 308 2.89 -14.80 12.41
C ASP A 308 4.01 -15.56 11.71
N GLU A 309 4.04 -16.90 11.81
CA GLU A 309 4.98 -17.74 11.06
C GLU A 309 4.75 -17.63 9.55
N LEU A 310 3.49 -17.67 9.11
CA LEU A 310 3.11 -17.51 7.71
C LEU A 310 3.46 -16.10 7.21
N ALA A 311 3.21 -15.05 7.99
CA ALA A 311 3.56 -13.68 7.67
C ALA A 311 5.08 -13.52 7.54
N THR A 312 5.86 -14.09 8.46
CA THR A 312 7.33 -14.07 8.42
C THR A 312 7.87 -14.76 7.16
N ALA A 313 7.31 -15.92 6.81
CA ALA A 313 7.70 -16.63 5.59
C ALA A 313 7.37 -15.82 4.32
N ARG A 314 6.19 -15.22 4.26
CA ARG A 314 5.77 -14.30 3.19
C ARG A 314 6.73 -13.12 3.06
N ASP A 315 7.04 -12.45 4.15
CA ASP A 315 7.91 -11.26 4.16
C ASP A 315 9.30 -11.58 3.63
N ARG A 316 9.89 -12.70 4.06
CA ARG A 316 11.18 -13.18 3.54
C ARG A 316 11.14 -13.41 2.02
N ALA A 317 10.09 -14.06 1.52
CA ALA A 317 9.93 -14.32 0.09
C ALA A 317 9.76 -13.02 -0.70
N GLN A 318 8.96 -12.06 -0.18
CA GLN A 318 8.75 -10.76 -0.81
C GLN A 318 10.05 -9.93 -0.85
N ILE A 319 10.85 -9.93 0.23
CA ILE A 319 12.15 -9.24 0.26
C ILE A 319 13.10 -9.85 -0.79
N ALA A 320 13.20 -11.17 -0.85
CA ALA A 320 14.04 -11.84 -1.86
C ALA A 320 13.61 -11.49 -3.29
N LEU A 321 12.30 -11.45 -3.54
CA LEU A 321 11.76 -11.03 -4.84
C LEU A 321 12.10 -9.55 -5.14
N MET A 322 11.96 -8.66 -4.18
CA MET A 322 12.30 -7.23 -4.38
C MET A 322 13.78 -7.04 -4.68
N HIS A 323 14.68 -7.74 -3.99
CA HIS A 323 16.11 -7.70 -4.28
C HIS A 323 16.39 -8.17 -5.71
N ALA A 324 15.84 -9.34 -6.11
CA ALA A 324 16.00 -9.85 -7.47
C ALA A 324 15.47 -8.89 -8.55
N LEU A 325 14.35 -8.21 -8.29
CA LEU A 325 13.78 -7.23 -9.22
C LEU A 325 14.61 -5.94 -9.30
N ASN A 326 15.25 -5.53 -8.20
CA ASN A 326 16.11 -4.35 -8.18
C ASN A 326 17.47 -4.61 -8.89
N GLU A 327 18.00 -5.84 -8.78
CA GLU A 327 19.22 -6.26 -9.48
C GLU A 327 19.02 -6.46 -11.00
N THR A 328 17.77 -6.63 -11.44
CA THR A 328 17.45 -6.84 -12.85
C THR A 328 17.17 -5.52 -13.54
N PRO A 329 17.97 -5.09 -14.55
CA PRO A 329 17.71 -3.88 -15.29
C PRO A 329 16.30 -3.89 -15.90
N GLN A 330 15.44 -3.00 -15.47
CA GLN A 330 14.13 -2.82 -16.09
C GLN A 330 14.32 -2.08 -17.42
N PRO A 331 13.71 -2.54 -18.54
CA PRO A 331 13.73 -1.78 -19.77
C PRO A 331 13.15 -0.39 -19.49
N SER A 332 13.92 0.65 -19.79
CA SER A 332 13.53 2.04 -19.58
C SER A 332 12.14 2.27 -20.17
N SER A 333 11.18 2.71 -19.35
CA SER A 333 9.95 3.29 -19.85
C SER A 333 10.35 4.56 -20.59
N ALA A 334 10.36 4.53 -21.92
CA ALA A 334 10.51 5.74 -22.70
C ALA A 334 9.37 6.67 -22.26
N HIS A 335 9.70 7.73 -21.54
CA HIS A 335 8.78 8.83 -21.34
C HIS A 335 8.55 9.43 -22.72
N HIS A 336 7.40 9.17 -23.32
CA HIS A 336 6.91 10.02 -24.37
C HIS A 336 6.47 11.34 -23.72
N PRO A 337 6.90 12.48 -24.29
CA PRO A 337 6.61 13.80 -23.79
C PRO A 337 5.12 14.12 -23.76
#